data_604a3bbb3b8bd28806597992391e3af3
#
_entry.id   604a3bbb3b8bd28806597992391e3af3
#
_cell.length_a   1.000
_cell.length_b   1.000
_cell.length_c   1.000
_cell.angle_alpha   90.00
_cell.angle_beta   90.00
_cell.angle_gamma   90.00
#
_symmetry.space_group_name_H-M   'P 1'
#
loop_
_entity.id
_entity.type
_entity.pdbx_description
1 polymer ?
#
loop_
_entity_poly.entity_id
_entity_poly.type
_entity_poly.pdbx_seq_one_letter_code
_entity_poly.pdbx_strand_id
1 'polypeptide(L)'
;MEVKKYIQENEARFMEELFSLIRIPSISALPQHKNDMLACAERWKELLLEAGADKAEVMPSAGNPLVYAEKHVSDDASTVLIYAHYDVMPAEPLELWKSEPFEPEIRDGRIWARGADDDKGQGMIQAKAFEYVVKNDLLKHNVKFIFEGEEEIGSPSLNAFIKEHKELLKADVILVSDTSMLGAELPSLTTGLRGLAYWEIEVTGPNRDLHSGHFGGAVANPINTLCDLISKVVDEDGRITIPHFYDKVEEVPAAEREMIAQIPFDEQKYMDAIGVKQLKGEKGYSTLERNSCRPSFDVCGIWGGYTGEGSKTVLPSKAYAKVSCRLVPHQDHETISQLFIDYINSIAPEYVQVKVTPMHGGEGYVCPISLPAYQAAEKGFTKAFGKKPLAVRRGGSIPIISDFERILGIKTVLMGFGLEADAIHSPNESFSLDMFRKGIEAVVEFHMNYSK
;
A
#
# COMPACT_ATOMS: atom_id res chain seq x y z
N MET A 1 0.29 -17.33 31.00
CA MET A 1 1.38 -16.34 31.27
C MET A 1 0.90 -14.99 30.73
N GLU A 2 1.17 -13.87 31.41
CA GLU A 2 0.83 -12.54 30.83
C GLU A 2 1.62 -12.26 29.55
N VAL A 3 0.99 -11.67 28.56
CA VAL A 3 1.60 -11.39 27.24
C VAL A 3 2.90 -10.58 27.38
N LYS A 4 2.88 -9.50 28.15
CA LYS A 4 4.07 -8.64 28.35
C LYS A 4 5.26 -9.41 28.95
N LYS A 5 5.00 -10.28 29.91
CA LYS A 5 6.04 -11.13 30.49
C LYS A 5 6.59 -12.12 29.49
N TYR A 6 5.72 -12.73 28.67
CA TYR A 6 6.16 -13.64 27.64
C TYR A 6 7.04 -12.95 26.59
N ILE A 7 6.64 -11.75 26.13
CA ILE A 7 7.44 -10.95 25.20
C ILE A 7 8.81 -10.66 25.81
N GLN A 8 8.85 -10.17 27.05
CA GLN A 8 10.10 -9.82 27.72
C GLN A 8 11.05 -11.03 27.89
N GLU A 9 10.52 -12.19 28.25
CA GLU A 9 11.31 -13.42 28.43
C GLU A 9 11.83 -14.00 27.12
N ASN A 10 11.19 -13.72 25.99
CA ASN A 10 11.53 -14.24 24.67
C ASN A 10 12.13 -13.21 23.71
N GLU A 11 12.27 -11.95 24.10
CA GLU A 11 12.66 -10.86 23.20
C GLU A 11 13.98 -11.12 22.46
N ALA A 12 14.99 -11.62 23.16
CA ALA A 12 16.27 -11.93 22.52
C ALA A 12 16.14 -12.98 21.41
N ARG A 13 15.29 -13.99 21.61
CA ARG A 13 14.97 -15.00 20.60
C ARG A 13 14.18 -14.39 19.45
N PHE A 14 13.16 -13.59 19.73
CA PHE A 14 12.36 -12.92 18.69
C PHE A 14 13.22 -12.03 17.79
N MET A 15 14.17 -11.30 18.41
CA MET A 15 15.10 -10.46 17.65
C MET A 15 16.00 -11.29 16.75
N GLU A 16 16.60 -12.40 17.26
CA GLU A 16 17.47 -13.23 16.43
C GLU A 16 16.70 -13.93 15.29
N GLU A 17 15.46 -14.32 15.52
CA GLU A 17 14.59 -14.89 14.49
C GLU A 17 14.27 -13.84 13.40
N LEU A 18 13.93 -12.60 13.79
CA LEU A 18 13.74 -11.50 12.84
C LEU A 18 15.05 -11.18 12.11
N PHE A 19 16.17 -11.12 12.82
CA PHE A 19 17.49 -10.85 12.23
C PHE A 19 17.91 -11.92 11.24
N SER A 20 17.54 -13.19 11.49
CA SER A 20 17.79 -14.27 10.54
C SER A 20 17.08 -14.08 9.18
N LEU A 21 15.91 -13.41 9.19
CA LEU A 21 15.19 -13.03 7.96
C LEU A 21 15.81 -11.79 7.29
N ILE A 22 16.13 -10.76 8.10
CA ILE A 22 16.68 -9.51 7.60
C ILE A 22 18.03 -9.71 6.91
N ARG A 23 18.89 -10.59 7.44
CA ARG A 23 20.19 -10.92 6.84
C ARG A 23 20.08 -11.59 5.46
N ILE A 24 18.90 -12.05 5.07
CA ILE A 24 18.64 -12.56 3.72
C ILE A 24 18.14 -11.39 2.86
N PRO A 25 18.94 -10.90 1.89
CA PRO A 25 18.57 -9.76 1.05
C PRO A 25 17.57 -10.17 -0.03
N SER A 26 16.33 -10.43 0.38
CA SER A 26 15.23 -10.87 -0.49
C SER A 26 14.69 -9.73 -1.36
N ILE A 27 15.51 -9.20 -2.25
CA ILE A 27 15.18 -8.08 -3.14
C ILE A 27 14.50 -8.60 -4.40
N SER A 28 13.18 -8.54 -4.46
CA SER A 28 12.37 -9.07 -5.58
C SER A 28 12.65 -8.42 -6.93
N ALA A 29 12.98 -7.12 -6.93
CA ALA A 29 13.24 -6.35 -8.13
C ALA A 29 14.54 -6.74 -8.87
N LEU A 30 15.44 -7.49 -8.22
CA LEU A 30 16.78 -7.79 -8.73
C LEU A 30 16.99 -9.29 -8.98
N PRO A 31 17.15 -9.73 -10.24
CA PRO A 31 17.25 -11.16 -10.58
C PRO A 31 18.39 -11.94 -9.88
N GLN A 32 19.49 -11.27 -9.47
CA GLN A 32 20.59 -11.89 -8.74
C GLN A 32 20.18 -12.39 -7.34
N HIS A 33 19.11 -11.87 -6.76
CA HIS A 33 18.58 -12.26 -5.45
C HIS A 33 17.56 -13.41 -5.50
N LYS A 34 17.38 -14.07 -6.65
CA LYS A 34 16.43 -15.18 -6.77
C LYS A 34 16.63 -16.31 -5.75
N ASN A 35 17.88 -16.61 -5.41
CA ASN A 35 18.18 -17.63 -4.38
C ASN A 35 17.87 -17.10 -2.97
N ASP A 36 18.06 -15.81 -2.73
CA ASP A 36 17.72 -15.17 -1.46
C ASP A 36 16.22 -15.16 -1.25
N MET A 37 15.43 -14.96 -2.31
CA MET A 37 13.96 -15.06 -2.26
C MET A 37 13.53 -16.44 -1.76
N LEU A 38 14.09 -17.52 -2.35
CA LEU A 38 13.78 -18.88 -1.90
C LEU A 38 14.26 -19.15 -0.47
N ALA A 39 15.47 -18.70 -0.11
CA ALA A 39 16.02 -18.87 1.24
C ALA A 39 15.15 -18.14 2.29
N CYS A 40 14.65 -16.95 1.98
CA CYS A 40 13.77 -16.20 2.88
C CYS A 40 12.42 -16.91 3.05
N ALA A 41 11.82 -17.42 1.97
CA ALA A 41 10.59 -18.21 2.03
C ALA A 41 10.76 -19.50 2.87
N GLU A 42 11.85 -20.23 2.68
CA GLU A 42 12.14 -21.43 3.51
C GLU A 42 12.34 -21.08 4.98
N ARG A 43 13.01 -19.96 5.28
CA ARG A 43 13.18 -19.49 6.66
C ARG A 43 11.84 -19.10 7.31
N TRP A 44 10.94 -18.44 6.57
CA TRP A 44 9.59 -18.14 7.07
C TRP A 44 8.79 -19.42 7.33
N LYS A 45 8.87 -20.42 6.44
CA LYS A 45 8.24 -21.73 6.65
C LYS A 45 8.70 -22.36 7.97
N GLU A 46 10.02 -22.38 8.22
CA GLU A 46 10.57 -22.92 9.48
C GLU A 46 10.02 -22.18 10.71
N LEU A 47 10.03 -20.84 10.68
CA LEU A 47 9.56 -20.00 11.78
C LEU A 47 8.08 -20.20 12.09
N LEU A 48 7.25 -20.39 11.07
CA LEU A 48 5.81 -20.64 11.27
C LEU A 48 5.55 -22.03 11.87
N LEU A 49 6.34 -23.05 11.49
CA LEU A 49 6.29 -24.37 12.14
C LEU A 49 6.76 -24.31 13.58
N GLU A 50 7.85 -23.60 13.89
CA GLU A 50 8.36 -23.37 15.24
C GLU A 50 7.34 -22.61 16.11
N ALA A 51 6.58 -21.68 15.51
CA ALA A 51 5.50 -20.96 16.16
C ALA A 51 4.28 -21.84 16.47
N GLY A 52 4.16 -23.01 15.87
CA GLY A 52 3.12 -24.00 16.18
C GLY A 52 2.07 -24.21 15.09
N ALA A 53 2.37 -23.83 13.84
CA ALA A 53 1.55 -24.23 12.70
C ALA A 53 1.57 -25.76 12.53
N ASP A 54 0.43 -26.35 12.15
CA ASP A 54 0.34 -27.78 11.90
C ASP A 54 1.02 -28.17 10.57
N LYS A 55 1.06 -27.23 9.64
CA LYS A 55 1.65 -27.40 8.31
C LYS A 55 2.21 -26.06 7.83
N ALA A 56 3.35 -26.11 7.13
CA ALA A 56 3.85 -24.98 6.35
C ALA A 56 4.57 -25.47 5.09
N GLU A 57 4.39 -24.77 3.98
CA GLU A 57 4.90 -25.13 2.67
C GLU A 57 5.39 -23.87 1.93
N VAL A 58 6.47 -24.03 1.16
CA VAL A 58 6.86 -23.05 0.15
C VAL A 58 6.22 -23.48 -1.17
N MET A 59 5.27 -22.72 -1.65
CA MET A 59 4.45 -23.01 -2.82
C MET A 59 4.99 -22.26 -4.05
N PRO A 60 5.14 -22.91 -5.19
CA PRO A 60 5.56 -22.26 -6.42
C PRO A 60 4.49 -21.28 -6.93
N SER A 61 4.93 -20.19 -7.57
CA SER A 61 4.11 -19.28 -8.34
C SER A 61 4.71 -19.06 -9.73
N ALA A 62 4.08 -18.19 -10.53
CA ALA A 62 4.68 -17.78 -11.81
C ALA A 62 5.96 -16.93 -11.63
N GLY A 63 6.16 -16.36 -10.46
CA GLY A 63 7.33 -15.56 -10.08
C GLY A 63 8.05 -16.12 -8.86
N ASN A 64 8.14 -15.29 -7.78
CA ASN A 64 8.72 -15.74 -6.52
C ASN A 64 7.74 -16.64 -5.75
N PRO A 65 8.24 -17.65 -4.99
CA PRO A 65 7.38 -18.58 -4.28
C PRO A 65 6.61 -17.87 -3.15
N LEU A 66 5.48 -18.45 -2.76
CA LEU A 66 4.71 -18.01 -1.58
C LEU A 66 4.92 -18.99 -0.43
N VAL A 67 4.81 -18.49 0.80
CA VAL A 67 4.80 -19.33 2.00
C VAL A 67 3.35 -19.48 2.45
N TYR A 68 2.86 -20.72 2.51
CA TYR A 68 1.58 -21.04 3.11
C TYR A 68 1.80 -21.79 4.42
N ALA A 69 1.02 -21.43 5.45
CA ALA A 69 0.97 -22.22 6.68
C ALA A 69 -0.44 -22.23 7.26
N GLU A 70 -0.74 -23.24 8.07
CA GLU A 70 -2.04 -23.35 8.72
C GLU A 70 -1.98 -23.96 10.12
N LYS A 71 -2.92 -23.52 10.96
CA LYS A 71 -3.29 -24.13 12.24
C LYS A 71 -4.76 -24.37 12.25
N HIS A 72 -5.15 -25.65 12.30
CA HIS A 72 -6.54 -26.06 12.39
C HIS A 72 -6.96 -26.26 13.85
N VAL A 73 -8.03 -25.62 14.25
CA VAL A 73 -8.62 -25.75 15.58
C VAL A 73 -9.90 -26.62 15.52
N SER A 74 -10.81 -26.29 14.61
CA SER A 74 -11.99 -27.12 14.33
C SER A 74 -12.68 -26.70 13.02
N ASP A 75 -13.47 -27.62 12.44
CA ASP A 75 -14.21 -27.36 11.20
C ASP A 75 -15.29 -26.28 11.34
N ASP A 76 -15.85 -26.12 12.55
CA ASP A 76 -16.87 -25.12 12.86
C ASP A 76 -16.30 -23.74 13.24
N ALA A 77 -14.98 -23.67 13.46
CA ALA A 77 -14.34 -22.42 13.86
C ALA A 77 -14.17 -21.48 12.67
N SER A 78 -14.30 -20.17 12.92
CA SER A 78 -13.94 -19.16 11.93
C SER A 78 -12.46 -19.26 11.57
N THR A 79 -12.10 -18.76 10.39
CA THR A 79 -10.72 -18.79 9.88
C THR A 79 -10.21 -17.38 9.64
N VAL A 80 -9.04 -17.07 10.20
CA VAL A 80 -8.28 -15.84 9.93
C VAL A 80 -7.16 -16.18 8.96
N LEU A 81 -7.09 -15.47 7.82
CA LEU A 81 -5.96 -15.53 6.90
C LEU A 81 -5.04 -14.34 7.17
N ILE A 82 -3.80 -14.61 7.53
CA ILE A 82 -2.78 -13.58 7.77
C ILE A 82 -1.94 -13.43 6.50
N TYR A 83 -1.84 -12.20 6.01
CA TYR A 83 -1.00 -11.85 4.88
C TYR A 83 0.15 -10.95 5.33
N ALA A 84 1.32 -11.19 4.75
CA ALA A 84 2.50 -10.34 4.82
C ALA A 84 3.34 -10.56 3.55
N HIS A 85 4.39 -9.74 3.34
CA HIS A 85 5.37 -9.99 2.31
C HIS A 85 6.79 -10.15 2.90
N TYR A 86 7.63 -10.89 2.19
CA TYR A 86 9.00 -11.16 2.64
C TYR A 86 10.07 -10.58 1.72
N ASP A 87 9.66 -10.03 0.57
CA ASP A 87 10.56 -9.25 -0.26
C ASP A 87 10.76 -7.85 0.30
N VAL A 88 11.80 -7.21 -0.16
CA VAL A 88 12.18 -5.88 0.27
C VAL A 88 12.68 -5.04 -0.90
N MET A 89 12.54 -3.70 -0.77
CA MET A 89 13.11 -2.75 -1.72
C MET A 89 14.63 -2.83 -1.78
N PRO A 90 15.25 -2.49 -2.92
CA PRO A 90 16.70 -2.24 -3.01
C PRO A 90 17.19 -1.26 -1.94
N ALA A 91 18.39 -1.45 -1.46
CA ALA A 91 18.94 -0.63 -0.37
C ALA A 91 19.67 0.65 -0.87
N GLU A 92 19.90 0.79 -2.16
CA GLU A 92 20.57 1.94 -2.74
C GLU A 92 19.84 3.27 -2.47
N PRO A 93 20.56 4.37 -2.28
CA PRO A 93 22.03 4.52 -2.34
C PRO A 93 22.72 4.10 -1.02
N LEU A 94 23.66 3.14 -1.12
CA LEU A 94 24.31 2.53 0.06
C LEU A 94 25.12 3.52 0.90
N GLU A 95 25.70 4.55 0.28
CA GLU A 95 26.51 5.56 0.95
C GLU A 95 25.72 6.43 1.94
N LEU A 96 24.41 6.38 1.91
CA LEU A 96 23.55 7.11 2.86
C LEU A 96 23.17 6.28 4.11
N TRP A 97 23.50 5.00 4.11
CA TRP A 97 23.26 4.16 5.28
C TRP A 97 24.34 4.38 6.35
N LYS A 98 23.90 4.41 7.63
CA LYS A 98 24.78 4.52 8.79
C LYS A 98 25.31 3.17 9.28
N SER A 99 24.67 2.10 8.88
CA SER A 99 25.04 0.68 9.12
C SER A 99 24.70 -0.13 7.87
N GLU A 100 25.26 -1.32 7.73
CA GLU A 100 24.98 -2.20 6.59
C GLU A 100 23.49 -2.55 6.52
N PRO A 101 22.83 -2.39 5.36
CA PRO A 101 21.36 -2.53 5.25
C PRO A 101 20.80 -3.88 5.67
N PHE A 102 21.57 -4.96 5.51
CA PHE A 102 21.18 -6.33 5.80
C PHE A 102 21.89 -6.93 7.02
N GLU A 103 22.60 -6.10 7.80
CA GLU A 103 23.16 -6.46 9.10
C GLU A 103 22.42 -5.66 10.19
N PRO A 104 21.32 -6.22 10.74
CA PRO A 104 20.44 -5.50 11.63
C PRO A 104 21.12 -5.12 12.94
N GLU A 105 20.93 -3.87 13.35
CA GLU A 105 21.43 -3.33 14.60
C GLU A 105 20.29 -2.81 15.48
N ILE A 106 20.40 -3.01 16.80
CA ILE A 106 19.54 -2.31 17.77
C ILE A 106 20.28 -1.06 18.24
N ARG A 107 19.71 0.10 17.96
CA ARG A 107 20.24 1.39 18.35
C ARG A 107 19.10 2.35 18.71
N ASP A 108 19.21 3.07 19.80
CA ASP A 108 18.21 4.05 20.25
C ASP A 108 16.78 3.49 20.38
N GLY A 109 16.64 2.22 20.80
CA GLY A 109 15.34 1.56 20.94
C GLY A 109 14.67 1.19 19.61
N ARG A 110 15.44 1.12 18.53
CA ARG A 110 14.97 0.77 17.18
C ARG A 110 15.86 -0.29 16.56
N ILE A 111 15.27 -1.10 15.68
CA ILE A 111 15.96 -2.03 14.78
C ILE A 111 16.26 -1.24 13.50
N TRP A 112 17.50 -1.19 13.08
CA TRP A 112 17.95 -0.49 11.86
C TRP A 112 18.38 -1.50 10.82
N ALA A 113 17.61 -1.64 9.77
CA ALA A 113 17.93 -2.47 8.60
C ALA A 113 16.84 -2.30 7.52
N ARG A 114 17.13 -2.69 6.28
CA ARG A 114 16.14 -2.85 5.23
C ARG A 114 15.22 -4.03 5.56
N GLY A 115 13.90 -3.84 5.48
CA GLY A 115 12.88 -4.82 5.85
C GLY A 115 12.62 -4.91 7.37
N ALA A 116 13.21 -4.00 8.16
CA ALA A 116 12.98 -3.99 9.61
C ALA A 116 11.53 -3.66 9.97
N ASP A 117 10.90 -2.75 9.22
CA ASP A 117 9.47 -2.43 9.32
C ASP A 117 8.70 -3.11 8.18
N ASP A 118 9.13 -2.88 6.95
CA ASP A 118 8.46 -3.22 5.70
C ASP A 118 9.05 -4.47 5.03
N ASP A 119 8.43 -5.63 5.20
CA ASP A 119 7.31 -6.02 6.09
C ASP A 119 7.75 -7.17 7.04
N LYS A 120 9.07 -7.55 7.01
CA LYS A 120 9.58 -8.66 7.84
C LYS A 120 9.33 -8.44 9.34
N GLY A 121 9.47 -7.20 9.82
CA GLY A 121 9.20 -6.84 11.21
C GLY A 121 7.74 -6.96 11.57
N GLN A 122 6.84 -6.44 10.75
CA GLN A 122 5.40 -6.52 11.00
C GLN A 122 4.87 -7.95 10.78
N GLY A 123 5.38 -8.68 9.79
CA GLY A 123 5.11 -10.11 9.63
C GLY A 123 5.56 -10.94 10.86
N MET A 124 6.69 -10.58 11.47
CA MET A 124 7.17 -11.21 12.69
C MET A 124 6.24 -10.95 13.89
N ILE A 125 5.64 -9.76 14.00
CA ILE A 125 4.61 -9.47 15.01
C ILE A 125 3.48 -10.50 14.90
N GLN A 126 2.97 -10.75 13.71
CA GLN A 126 1.90 -11.72 13.45
C GLN A 126 2.32 -13.14 13.87
N ALA A 127 3.53 -13.57 13.48
CA ALA A 127 4.05 -14.88 13.83
C ALA A 127 4.24 -15.07 15.34
N LYS A 128 4.72 -14.03 16.07
CA LYS A 128 4.94 -14.14 17.52
C LYS A 128 3.67 -14.02 18.35
N ALA A 129 2.70 -13.26 17.89
CA ALA A 129 1.36 -13.25 18.47
C ALA A 129 0.67 -14.62 18.31
N PHE A 130 0.74 -15.19 17.10
CA PHE A 130 0.25 -16.54 16.84
C PHE A 130 0.95 -17.58 17.72
N GLU A 131 2.27 -17.54 17.82
CA GLU A 131 3.07 -18.42 18.70
C GLU A 131 2.57 -18.36 20.16
N TYR A 132 2.32 -17.15 20.66
CA TYR A 132 1.83 -16.98 22.02
C TYR A 132 0.47 -17.63 22.24
N VAL A 133 -0.50 -17.39 21.37
CA VAL A 133 -1.86 -17.92 21.56
C VAL A 133 -1.92 -19.44 21.36
N VAL A 134 -1.09 -20.00 20.49
CA VAL A 134 -0.97 -21.46 20.33
C VAL A 134 -0.32 -22.10 21.56
N LYS A 135 0.83 -21.62 22.00
CA LYS A 135 1.57 -22.20 23.15
C LYS A 135 0.86 -22.08 24.50
N ASN A 136 -0.12 -21.19 24.61
CA ASN A 136 -0.91 -21.01 25.83
C ASN A 136 -2.35 -21.53 25.70
N ASP A 137 -2.68 -22.29 24.65
CA ASP A 137 -4.01 -22.85 24.38
C ASP A 137 -5.14 -21.80 24.36
N LEU A 138 -4.85 -20.61 23.83
CA LEU A 138 -5.78 -19.48 23.77
C LEU A 138 -6.45 -19.32 22.40
N LEU A 139 -5.96 -20.00 21.38
CA LEU A 139 -6.48 -19.90 20.01
C LEU A 139 -7.83 -20.61 19.89
N LYS A 140 -8.85 -19.88 19.40
CA LYS A 140 -10.23 -20.37 19.26
C LYS A 140 -10.74 -20.43 17.82
N HIS A 141 -9.93 -20.03 16.87
CA HIS A 141 -10.26 -20.01 15.44
C HIS A 141 -9.10 -20.60 14.64
N ASN A 142 -9.39 -21.02 13.43
CA ASN A 142 -8.36 -21.50 12.51
C ASN A 142 -7.51 -20.31 12.03
N VAL A 143 -6.23 -20.54 11.82
CA VAL A 143 -5.32 -19.53 11.28
C VAL A 143 -4.65 -20.08 10.04
N LYS A 144 -4.60 -19.28 8.99
CA LYS A 144 -3.81 -19.51 7.79
C LYS A 144 -2.86 -18.36 7.57
N PHE A 145 -1.72 -18.63 6.97
CA PHE A 145 -0.76 -17.63 6.55
C PHE A 145 -0.54 -17.73 5.05
N ILE A 146 -0.40 -16.58 4.41
CA ILE A 146 0.10 -16.46 3.05
C ILE A 146 1.09 -15.29 3.02
N PHE A 147 2.37 -15.60 2.81
CA PHE A 147 3.42 -14.60 2.69
C PHE A 147 3.97 -14.63 1.28
N GLU A 148 3.96 -13.47 0.62
CA GLU A 148 4.43 -13.34 -0.76
C GLU A 148 5.83 -12.76 -0.89
N GLY A 149 6.43 -12.87 -2.07
CA GLY A 149 7.75 -12.35 -2.38
C GLY A 149 7.79 -11.42 -3.59
N GLU A 150 6.71 -10.69 -3.87
CA GLU A 150 6.60 -9.80 -5.03
C GLU A 150 5.82 -8.50 -4.73
N GLU A 151 5.53 -8.18 -3.46
CA GLU A 151 4.76 -6.98 -3.10
C GLU A 151 5.44 -5.72 -3.64
N GLU A 152 6.74 -5.61 -3.41
CA GLU A 152 7.57 -4.46 -3.78
C GLU A 152 7.74 -4.24 -5.31
N ILE A 153 7.28 -5.19 -6.10
CA ILE A 153 7.19 -5.08 -7.57
C ILE A 153 5.73 -5.14 -8.08
N GLY A 154 4.75 -5.01 -7.17
CA GLY A 154 3.32 -4.93 -7.48
C GLY A 154 2.61 -6.27 -7.61
N SER A 155 3.11 -7.33 -6.95
CA SER A 155 2.46 -8.65 -6.82
C SER A 155 2.01 -9.30 -8.15
N PRO A 156 2.84 -9.31 -9.22
CA PRO A 156 2.40 -9.72 -10.56
C PRO A 156 1.86 -11.16 -10.62
N SER A 157 2.35 -12.05 -9.75
CA SER A 157 1.95 -13.47 -9.75
C SER A 157 0.83 -13.80 -8.76
N LEU A 158 0.56 -12.93 -7.79
CA LEU A 158 -0.32 -13.25 -6.66
C LEU A 158 -1.78 -13.41 -7.07
N ASN A 159 -2.28 -12.58 -7.97
CA ASN A 159 -3.66 -12.69 -8.47
C ASN A 159 -3.97 -14.04 -9.12
N ALA A 160 -3.04 -14.57 -9.89
CA ALA A 160 -3.17 -15.88 -10.51
C ALA A 160 -3.15 -16.98 -9.44
N PHE A 161 -2.23 -16.89 -8.50
CA PHE A 161 -2.12 -17.82 -7.37
C PHE A 161 -3.40 -17.86 -6.52
N ILE A 162 -3.95 -16.70 -6.14
CA ILE A 162 -5.20 -16.62 -5.36
C ILE A 162 -6.36 -17.27 -6.11
N LYS A 163 -6.48 -17.04 -7.43
CA LYS A 163 -7.53 -17.63 -8.25
C LYS A 163 -7.43 -19.15 -8.32
N GLU A 164 -6.21 -19.68 -8.44
CA GLU A 164 -5.94 -21.12 -8.48
C GLU A 164 -6.19 -21.80 -7.13
N HIS A 165 -5.88 -21.11 -6.02
CA HIS A 165 -5.91 -21.66 -4.67
C HIS A 165 -7.06 -21.13 -3.80
N LYS A 166 -8.20 -20.73 -4.39
CA LYS A 166 -9.33 -20.14 -3.65
C LYS A 166 -9.80 -20.98 -2.46
N GLU A 167 -9.93 -22.29 -2.64
CA GLU A 167 -10.39 -23.17 -1.56
C GLU A 167 -9.35 -23.29 -0.44
N LEU A 168 -8.06 -23.32 -0.78
CA LEU A 168 -6.98 -23.32 0.20
C LEU A 168 -6.98 -22.05 1.03
N LEU A 169 -7.20 -20.89 0.38
CA LEU A 169 -7.17 -19.56 0.99
C LEU A 169 -8.52 -19.13 1.60
N LYS A 170 -9.53 -19.96 1.55
CA LYS A 170 -10.85 -19.64 2.13
C LYS A 170 -10.71 -19.29 3.60
N ALA A 171 -11.26 -18.13 3.98
CA ALA A 171 -11.23 -17.58 5.32
C ALA A 171 -12.46 -16.69 5.57
N ASP A 172 -12.65 -16.25 6.80
CA ASP A 172 -13.74 -15.34 7.18
C ASP A 172 -13.25 -13.87 7.21
N VAL A 173 -11.96 -13.67 7.44
CA VAL A 173 -11.32 -12.36 7.45
C VAL A 173 -9.85 -12.50 7.08
N ILE A 174 -9.30 -11.45 6.48
CA ILE A 174 -7.85 -11.31 6.25
C ILE A 174 -7.29 -10.29 7.24
N LEU A 175 -6.14 -10.59 7.83
CA LEU A 175 -5.40 -9.70 8.71
C LEU A 175 -4.07 -9.32 8.06
N VAL A 176 -3.80 -8.02 7.98
CA VAL A 176 -2.59 -7.46 7.36
C VAL A 176 -1.98 -6.42 8.28
N SER A 177 -0.66 -6.44 8.44
CA SER A 177 0.06 -5.43 9.23
C SER A 177 0.87 -4.45 8.39
N ASP A 178 0.98 -4.66 7.10
CA ASP A 178 1.71 -3.83 6.15
C ASP A 178 1.08 -2.43 5.99
N THR A 179 1.04 -1.66 7.07
CA THR A 179 0.60 -0.27 7.12
C THR A 179 1.22 0.46 8.31
N SER A 180 0.98 1.78 8.41
CA SER A 180 1.49 2.59 9.50
C SER A 180 0.38 3.19 10.37
N MET A 181 0.72 3.57 11.60
CA MET A 181 -0.11 4.40 12.48
C MET A 181 0.12 5.90 12.22
N LEU A 182 -0.76 6.74 12.78
CA LEU A 182 -0.56 8.20 12.79
C LEU A 182 0.64 8.62 13.64
N GLY A 183 0.94 7.86 14.68
CA GLY A 183 2.08 8.11 15.57
C GLY A 183 2.09 7.18 16.77
N ALA A 184 3.23 7.05 17.43
CA ALA A 184 3.40 6.15 18.59
C ALA A 184 2.43 6.46 19.75
N GLU A 185 2.12 7.76 19.95
CA GLU A 185 1.18 8.22 20.97
C GLU A 185 -0.24 8.43 20.41
N LEU A 186 -0.44 8.18 19.12
CA LEU A 186 -1.71 8.35 18.43
C LEU A 186 -2.05 7.08 17.63
N PRO A 187 -2.39 5.98 18.32
CA PRO A 187 -2.70 4.72 17.66
C PRO A 187 -3.87 4.90 16.69
N SER A 188 -3.75 4.27 15.54
CA SER A 188 -4.79 4.31 14.51
C SER A 188 -4.90 2.98 13.77
N LEU A 189 -6.11 2.66 13.33
CA LEU A 189 -6.40 1.53 12.45
C LEU A 189 -6.77 2.05 11.07
N THR A 190 -6.14 1.52 10.04
CA THR A 190 -6.46 1.88 8.67
C THR A 190 -7.77 1.23 8.24
N THR A 191 -8.76 2.06 7.94
CA THR A 191 -10.11 1.62 7.52
C THR A 191 -10.36 1.78 6.03
N GLY A 192 -9.44 2.38 5.29
CA GLY A 192 -9.58 2.52 3.85
C GLY A 192 -8.30 2.95 3.16
N LEU A 193 -8.21 2.52 1.91
CA LEU A 193 -7.13 2.82 0.98
C LEU A 193 -7.73 3.38 -0.30
N ARG A 194 -7.03 4.31 -0.96
CA ARG A 194 -7.43 4.74 -2.29
C ARG A 194 -6.95 3.74 -3.34
N GLY A 195 -7.69 3.66 -4.43
CA GLY A 195 -7.27 2.97 -5.64
C GLY A 195 -6.36 3.84 -6.51
N LEU A 196 -5.98 3.29 -7.64
CA LEU A 196 -5.12 3.93 -8.62
C LEU A 196 -5.59 3.56 -10.04
N ALA A 197 -5.55 4.52 -10.94
CA ALA A 197 -5.55 4.28 -12.38
C ALA A 197 -4.48 5.17 -13.02
N TYR A 198 -3.68 4.61 -13.93
CA TYR A 198 -2.50 5.27 -14.49
C TYR A 198 -2.47 5.14 -16.01
N TRP A 199 -2.16 6.23 -16.71
CA TRP A 199 -2.16 6.28 -18.17
C TRP A 199 -0.97 7.05 -18.71
N GLU A 200 -0.64 6.75 -19.98
CA GLU A 200 0.18 7.59 -20.83
C GLU A 200 -0.68 8.18 -21.94
N ILE A 201 -0.59 9.49 -22.15
CA ILE A 201 -1.21 10.23 -23.24
C ILE A 201 -0.13 10.58 -24.25
N GLU A 202 -0.32 10.20 -25.52
CA GLU A 202 0.49 10.64 -26.65
C GLU A 202 -0.36 11.53 -27.55
N VAL A 203 0.14 12.73 -27.84
CA VAL A 203 -0.44 13.63 -28.84
C VAL A 203 0.52 13.72 -30.03
N THR A 204 0.05 13.34 -31.22
CA THR A 204 0.79 13.39 -32.47
C THR A 204 0.21 14.47 -33.38
N GLY A 205 1.05 15.40 -33.82
CA GLY A 205 0.73 16.47 -34.75
C GLY A 205 1.34 16.21 -36.14
N PRO A 206 2.27 17.07 -36.60
CA PRO A 206 2.90 16.91 -37.91
C PRO A 206 3.78 15.66 -37.98
N ASN A 207 4.09 15.21 -39.21
CA ASN A 207 4.86 13.99 -39.47
C ASN A 207 6.36 14.09 -39.08
N ARG A 208 6.82 15.28 -38.68
CA ARG A 208 8.19 15.59 -38.23
C ARG A 208 8.19 16.89 -37.45
N ASP A 209 9.27 17.17 -36.76
CA ASP A 209 9.50 18.49 -36.13
C ASP A 209 9.58 19.59 -37.21
N LEU A 210 8.94 20.71 -36.93
CA LEU A 210 8.81 21.83 -37.89
C LEU A 210 9.46 23.09 -37.28
N HIS A 211 9.91 23.99 -38.17
CA HIS A 211 10.41 25.31 -37.75
C HIS A 211 9.23 26.18 -37.29
N SER A 212 9.23 26.64 -36.02
CA SER A 212 8.11 27.39 -35.43
C SER A 212 7.86 28.74 -36.11
N GLY A 213 8.89 29.39 -36.66
CA GLY A 213 8.75 30.65 -37.43
C GLY A 213 8.05 30.49 -38.79
N HIS A 214 8.11 29.29 -39.37
CA HIS A 214 7.46 29.03 -40.68
C HIS A 214 6.06 28.42 -40.54
N PHE A 215 5.82 27.64 -39.47
CA PHE A 215 4.60 26.86 -39.31
C PHE A 215 3.78 27.27 -38.08
N GLY A 216 4.35 28.07 -37.16
CA GLY A 216 3.65 28.54 -35.95
C GLY A 216 2.43 29.42 -36.34
N GLY A 217 1.31 29.17 -35.67
CA GLY A 217 0.03 29.81 -35.94
C GLY A 217 -0.77 29.15 -37.09
N ALA A 218 -0.13 28.28 -37.89
CA ALA A 218 -0.80 27.55 -38.99
C ALA A 218 -0.93 26.04 -38.68
N VAL A 219 -0.03 25.48 -37.90
CA VAL A 219 0.00 24.05 -37.53
C VAL A 219 -0.08 23.92 -36.01
N ALA A 220 -0.87 22.98 -35.55
CA ALA A 220 -1.00 22.71 -34.10
C ALA A 220 0.31 22.25 -33.49
N ASN A 221 0.59 22.76 -32.32
CA ASN A 221 1.70 22.29 -31.48
C ASN A 221 1.17 21.19 -30.51
N PRO A 222 1.66 19.95 -30.59
CA PRO A 222 1.21 18.87 -29.75
C PRO A 222 1.37 19.15 -28.24
N ILE A 223 2.38 19.88 -27.80
CA ILE A 223 2.55 20.25 -26.37
C ILE A 223 1.41 21.18 -25.94
N ASN A 224 1.10 22.21 -26.73
CA ASN A 224 0.02 23.14 -26.41
C ASN A 224 -1.33 22.39 -26.34
N THR A 225 -1.58 21.50 -27.31
CA THR A 225 -2.80 20.68 -27.32
C THR A 225 -2.85 19.73 -26.13
N LEU A 226 -1.75 19.08 -25.78
CA LEU A 226 -1.69 18.21 -24.59
C LEU A 226 -1.99 18.97 -23.30
N CYS A 227 -1.40 20.16 -23.13
CA CYS A 227 -1.67 21.02 -21.98
C CYS A 227 -3.15 21.43 -21.92
N ASP A 228 -3.76 21.78 -23.07
CA ASP A 228 -5.18 22.14 -23.15
C ASP A 228 -6.09 20.96 -22.80
N LEU A 229 -5.79 19.75 -23.27
CA LEU A 229 -6.54 18.55 -22.92
C LEU A 229 -6.47 18.25 -21.42
N ILE A 230 -5.27 18.27 -20.84
CA ILE A 230 -5.05 18.00 -19.42
C ILE A 230 -5.77 19.05 -18.55
N SER A 231 -5.72 20.33 -18.93
CA SER A 231 -6.35 21.41 -18.18
C SER A 231 -7.88 21.29 -18.07
N LYS A 232 -8.50 20.52 -18.95
CA LYS A 232 -9.95 20.27 -18.95
C LYS A 232 -10.37 19.12 -18.04
N VAL A 233 -9.45 18.33 -17.52
CA VAL A 233 -9.77 17.16 -16.69
C VAL A 233 -10.21 17.54 -15.28
N VAL A 234 -9.78 18.70 -14.77
CA VAL A 234 -10.14 19.18 -13.44
C VAL A 234 -10.63 20.62 -13.55
N ASP A 235 -11.77 20.92 -12.91
CA ASP A 235 -12.34 22.25 -12.90
C ASP A 235 -11.72 23.19 -11.83
N GLU A 236 -12.23 24.43 -11.77
CA GLU A 236 -11.77 25.46 -10.83
C GLU A 236 -12.00 25.09 -9.37
N ASP A 237 -13.01 24.28 -9.07
CA ASP A 237 -13.33 23.78 -7.73
C ASP A 237 -12.52 22.49 -7.36
N GLY A 238 -11.63 22.05 -8.25
CA GLY A 238 -10.77 20.87 -8.04
C GLY A 238 -11.50 19.54 -8.29
N ARG A 239 -12.66 19.58 -8.94
CA ARG A 239 -13.47 18.41 -9.25
C ARG A 239 -13.07 17.82 -10.62
N ILE A 240 -12.98 16.52 -10.74
CA ILE A 240 -12.71 15.83 -12.00
C ILE A 240 -13.95 15.95 -12.90
N THR A 241 -13.75 16.34 -14.16
CA THR A 241 -14.82 16.67 -15.12
C THR A 241 -15.19 15.53 -16.06
N ILE A 242 -14.53 14.38 -15.93
CA ILE A 242 -14.81 13.21 -16.76
C ILE A 242 -16.27 12.78 -16.54
N PRO A 243 -17.11 12.68 -17.58
CA PRO A 243 -18.49 12.24 -17.45
C PRO A 243 -18.57 10.87 -16.76
N HIS A 244 -19.55 10.68 -15.88
CA HIS A 244 -19.76 9.43 -15.12
C HIS A 244 -18.65 9.03 -14.14
N PHE A 245 -17.60 9.85 -13.98
CA PHE A 245 -16.49 9.56 -13.08
C PHE A 245 -16.95 9.37 -11.62
N TYR A 246 -17.95 10.15 -11.19
CA TYR A 246 -18.46 10.14 -9.80
C TYR A 246 -19.66 9.21 -9.56
N ASP A 247 -20.17 8.49 -10.58
CA ASP A 247 -21.42 7.70 -10.46
C ASP A 247 -21.34 6.63 -9.34
N LYS A 248 -20.15 6.15 -9.02
CA LYS A 248 -19.89 5.17 -7.95
C LYS A 248 -19.20 5.75 -6.72
N VAL A 249 -18.93 7.04 -6.72
CA VAL A 249 -18.30 7.71 -5.57
C VAL A 249 -19.35 7.99 -4.52
N GLU A 250 -19.21 7.36 -3.37
CA GLU A 250 -20.06 7.61 -2.21
C GLU A 250 -19.62 8.88 -1.48
N GLU A 251 -20.58 9.65 -1.01
CA GLU A 251 -20.30 10.76 -0.11
C GLU A 251 -19.82 10.23 1.24
N VAL A 252 -18.81 10.90 1.79
CA VAL A 252 -18.27 10.51 3.11
C VAL A 252 -19.36 10.72 4.16
N PRO A 253 -19.79 9.70 4.92
CA PRO A 253 -20.82 9.83 5.94
C PRO A 253 -20.46 10.90 6.98
N ALA A 254 -21.45 11.65 7.47
CA ALA A 254 -21.21 12.73 8.44
C ALA A 254 -20.46 12.24 9.69
N ALA A 255 -20.79 11.06 10.20
CA ALA A 255 -20.09 10.45 11.34
C ALA A 255 -18.60 10.15 11.04
N GLU A 256 -18.27 9.78 9.80
CA GLU A 256 -16.88 9.55 9.39
C GLU A 256 -16.14 10.88 9.21
N ARG A 257 -16.80 11.92 8.67
CA ARG A 257 -16.21 13.27 8.61
C ARG A 257 -15.90 13.82 10.00
N GLU A 258 -16.77 13.57 10.99
CA GLU A 258 -16.53 13.91 12.40
C GLU A 258 -15.31 13.17 12.96
N MET A 259 -15.14 11.89 12.65
CA MET A 259 -13.95 11.12 13.07
C MET A 259 -12.67 11.66 12.42
N ILE A 260 -12.70 11.98 11.13
CA ILE A 260 -11.55 12.57 10.41
C ILE A 260 -11.21 13.93 11.03
N ALA A 261 -12.19 14.73 11.40
CA ALA A 261 -11.98 16.04 12.04
C ALA A 261 -11.36 15.96 13.45
N GLN A 262 -11.42 14.77 14.10
CA GLN A 262 -10.75 14.53 15.38
C GLN A 262 -9.25 14.20 15.22
N ILE A 263 -8.78 13.89 14.02
CA ILE A 263 -7.37 13.64 13.76
C ILE A 263 -6.60 14.95 13.94
N PRO A 264 -5.61 15.01 14.85
CA PRO A 264 -4.80 16.21 15.02
C PRO A 264 -4.07 16.53 13.72
N PHE A 265 -4.44 17.66 13.10
CA PHE A 265 -3.83 18.13 11.86
C PHE A 265 -3.65 19.63 11.89
N ASP A 266 -2.40 20.06 11.77
CA ASP A 266 -2.03 21.48 11.70
C ASP A 266 -1.63 21.81 10.25
N GLU A 267 -2.54 22.49 9.53
CA GLU A 267 -2.31 22.84 8.12
C GLU A 267 -1.08 23.73 7.92
N GLN A 268 -0.76 24.63 8.89
CA GLN A 268 0.41 25.50 8.74
C GLN A 268 1.69 24.68 8.85
N LYS A 269 1.80 23.79 9.85
CA LYS A 269 2.95 22.88 9.97
C LYS A 269 3.09 21.97 8.77
N TYR A 270 1.97 21.47 8.24
CA TYR A 270 1.97 20.66 7.03
C TYR A 270 2.51 21.43 5.83
N MET A 271 2.02 22.67 5.61
CA MET A 271 2.51 23.53 4.54
C MET A 271 3.99 23.88 4.69
N ASP A 272 4.43 24.20 5.92
CA ASP A 272 5.81 24.54 6.22
C ASP A 272 6.76 23.34 5.96
N ALA A 273 6.32 22.12 6.33
CA ALA A 273 7.12 20.91 6.15
C ALA A 273 7.36 20.56 4.68
N ILE A 274 6.41 20.87 3.79
CA ILE A 274 6.52 20.62 2.34
C ILE A 274 6.87 21.86 1.52
N GLY A 275 7.04 23.02 2.17
CA GLY A 275 7.50 24.25 1.54
C GLY A 275 6.48 24.93 0.61
N VAL A 276 5.16 24.76 0.86
CA VAL A 276 4.11 25.39 0.06
C VAL A 276 3.45 26.53 0.83
N LYS A 277 2.96 27.54 0.10
CA LYS A 277 2.29 28.71 0.70
C LYS A 277 0.78 28.55 0.82
N GLN A 278 0.19 27.61 0.09
CA GLN A 278 -1.25 27.39 0.06
C GLN A 278 -1.54 25.94 -0.38
N LEU A 279 -2.56 25.33 0.19
CA LEU A 279 -3.09 24.05 -0.22
C LEU A 279 -4.13 24.22 -1.33
N LYS A 280 -4.22 23.22 -2.21
CA LYS A 280 -5.19 23.13 -3.31
C LYS A 280 -5.86 21.77 -3.28
N GLY A 281 -7.10 21.69 -3.73
CA GLY A 281 -7.83 20.44 -3.88
C GLY A 281 -9.33 20.68 -3.99
N GLU A 282 -10.13 19.61 -3.99
CA GLU A 282 -11.57 19.68 -4.18
C GLU A 282 -12.23 20.54 -3.08
N LYS A 283 -13.05 21.49 -3.52
CA LYS A 283 -13.76 22.44 -2.64
C LYS A 283 -14.80 21.73 -1.77
N GLY A 284 -14.92 22.17 -0.52
CA GLY A 284 -15.87 21.58 0.43
C GLY A 284 -15.34 20.43 1.27
N TYR A 285 -14.07 20.03 1.07
CA TYR A 285 -13.39 18.97 1.81
C TYR A 285 -12.12 19.50 2.48
N SER A 286 -11.83 19.00 3.68
CA SER A 286 -10.58 19.26 4.38
C SER A 286 -9.39 18.59 3.68
N THR A 287 -8.17 18.99 4.03
CA THR A 287 -6.94 18.38 3.48
C THR A 287 -6.89 16.88 3.74
N LEU A 288 -7.27 16.45 4.94
CA LEU A 288 -7.31 15.01 5.27
C LEU A 288 -8.35 14.24 4.44
N GLU A 289 -9.54 14.83 4.20
CA GLU A 289 -10.54 14.20 3.34
C GLU A 289 -10.09 14.14 1.88
N ARG A 290 -9.46 15.19 1.36
CA ARG A 290 -8.95 15.26 -0.02
C ARG A 290 -7.91 14.18 -0.31
N ASN A 291 -7.02 13.92 0.63
CA ASN A 291 -5.94 12.95 0.44
C ASN A 291 -6.28 11.52 0.84
N SER A 292 -7.49 11.26 1.37
CA SER A 292 -7.90 9.93 1.83
C SER A 292 -9.25 9.44 1.32
N CYS A 293 -10.24 10.34 1.20
CA CYS A 293 -11.63 9.99 0.90
C CYS A 293 -12.11 10.53 -0.46
N ARG A 294 -11.32 11.39 -1.10
CA ARG A 294 -11.69 11.96 -2.40
C ARG A 294 -10.74 11.51 -3.50
N PRO A 295 -11.24 11.35 -4.74
CA PRO A 295 -10.38 11.08 -5.88
C PRO A 295 -9.51 12.29 -6.21
N SER A 296 -8.37 12.05 -6.83
CA SER A 296 -7.51 13.12 -7.36
C SER A 296 -7.00 12.76 -8.75
N PHE A 297 -6.63 13.78 -9.52
CA PHE A 297 -5.97 13.65 -10.82
C PHE A 297 -4.64 14.40 -10.77
N ASP A 298 -3.55 13.74 -11.13
CA ASP A 298 -2.22 14.28 -11.07
C ASP A 298 -1.42 13.98 -12.35
N VAL A 299 -0.65 14.97 -12.82
CA VAL A 299 0.32 14.80 -13.90
C VAL A 299 1.65 14.37 -13.29
N CYS A 300 2.02 13.11 -13.51
CA CYS A 300 3.25 12.52 -12.97
C CYS A 300 4.47 12.84 -13.82
N GLY A 301 4.28 13.13 -15.09
CA GLY A 301 5.33 13.53 -16.04
C GLY A 301 4.75 14.09 -17.31
N ILE A 302 5.44 15.04 -17.91
CA ILE A 302 5.09 15.63 -19.21
C ILE A 302 6.36 15.92 -19.97
N TRP A 303 6.43 15.57 -21.26
CA TRP A 303 7.59 15.80 -22.10
C TRP A 303 7.23 15.95 -23.58
N GLY A 304 8.16 16.57 -24.30
CA GLY A 304 8.08 16.82 -25.75
C GLY A 304 8.93 18.02 -26.12
N GLY A 305 9.15 18.21 -27.40
CA GLY A 305 9.96 19.33 -27.90
C GLY A 305 11.44 19.24 -27.54
N TYR A 306 12.08 20.40 -27.45
CA TYR A 306 13.51 20.50 -27.20
C TYR A 306 13.78 20.79 -25.71
N THR A 307 14.57 19.93 -25.09
CA THR A 307 14.96 20.01 -23.66
C THR A 307 16.47 20.11 -23.46
N GLY A 308 17.26 20.24 -24.56
CA GLY A 308 18.70 20.40 -24.50
C GLY A 308 19.13 21.82 -24.15
N GLU A 309 20.46 22.04 -24.05
CA GLU A 309 21.04 23.34 -23.77
C GLU A 309 20.77 24.35 -24.92
N GLY A 310 20.51 25.59 -24.56
CA GLY A 310 20.21 26.68 -25.50
C GLY A 310 18.73 26.67 -25.94
N SER A 311 18.46 27.32 -27.08
CA SER A 311 17.11 27.44 -27.64
C SER A 311 16.98 26.77 -29.02
N LYS A 312 15.82 26.15 -29.29
CA LYS A 312 15.46 25.64 -30.60
C LYS A 312 14.05 26.06 -30.94
N THR A 313 13.87 26.81 -32.04
CA THR A 313 12.58 27.28 -32.50
C THR A 313 11.83 26.15 -33.24
N VAL A 314 11.20 25.26 -32.47
CA VAL A 314 10.59 24.04 -32.97
C VAL A 314 9.12 23.90 -32.58
N LEU A 315 8.31 23.36 -33.52
CA LEU A 315 7.04 22.71 -33.26
C LEU A 315 7.32 21.21 -33.26
N PRO A 316 7.24 20.52 -32.13
CA PRO A 316 7.51 19.09 -32.09
C PRO A 316 6.45 18.30 -32.83
N SER A 317 6.81 17.12 -33.30
CA SER A 317 5.87 16.20 -33.95
C SER A 317 4.98 15.46 -32.93
N LYS A 318 5.46 15.30 -31.68
CA LYS A 318 4.77 14.58 -30.61
C LYS A 318 4.96 15.24 -29.26
N ALA A 319 4.00 14.98 -28.36
CA ALA A 319 4.08 15.30 -26.94
C ALA A 319 3.47 14.16 -26.12
N TYR A 320 3.94 14.00 -24.88
CA TYR A 320 3.55 12.91 -24.00
C TYR A 320 3.27 13.41 -22.60
N ALA A 321 2.33 12.75 -21.91
CA ALA A 321 2.15 12.90 -20.48
C ALA A 321 1.87 11.56 -19.82
N LYS A 322 2.42 11.36 -18.61
CA LYS A 322 2.00 10.32 -17.69
C LYS A 322 1.10 10.95 -16.64
N VAL A 323 -0.08 10.39 -16.48
CA VAL A 323 -1.11 10.93 -15.59
C VAL A 323 -1.70 9.81 -14.75
N SER A 324 -2.17 10.15 -13.55
CA SER A 324 -2.82 9.20 -12.66
C SER A 324 -4.05 9.81 -12.00
N CYS A 325 -5.02 8.95 -11.70
CA CYS A 325 -6.10 9.23 -10.75
C CYS A 325 -5.92 8.37 -9.51
N ARG A 326 -5.98 8.98 -8.32
CA ARG A 326 -6.32 8.21 -7.13
C ARG A 326 -7.83 8.01 -7.12
N LEU A 327 -8.23 6.76 -6.96
CA LEU A 327 -9.63 6.34 -6.96
C LEU A 327 -10.11 6.14 -5.51
N VAL A 328 -11.42 6.21 -5.31
CA VAL A 328 -12.02 5.89 -4.01
C VAL A 328 -12.78 4.55 -4.09
N PRO A 329 -13.17 3.94 -2.97
CA PRO A 329 -13.91 2.68 -2.98
C PRO A 329 -15.09 2.70 -3.95
N HIS A 330 -15.38 1.55 -4.55
CA HIS A 330 -16.42 1.31 -5.57
C HIS A 330 -16.13 1.85 -6.97
N GLN A 331 -15.02 2.58 -7.17
CA GLN A 331 -14.54 2.92 -8.51
C GLN A 331 -13.67 1.77 -9.05
N ASP A 332 -14.17 1.09 -10.07
CA ASP A 332 -13.44 0.08 -10.84
C ASP A 332 -12.44 0.75 -11.78
N HIS A 333 -11.16 0.41 -11.66
CA HIS A 333 -10.09 1.11 -12.40
C HIS A 333 -10.14 0.89 -13.91
N GLU A 334 -10.66 -0.26 -14.37
CA GLU A 334 -10.81 -0.53 -15.80
C GLU A 334 -11.95 0.33 -16.39
N THR A 335 -13.08 0.42 -15.66
CA THR A 335 -14.21 1.30 -16.03
C THR A 335 -13.75 2.76 -16.06
N ILE A 336 -13.04 3.22 -15.03
CA ILE A 336 -12.51 4.60 -15.00
C ILE A 336 -11.50 4.82 -16.13
N SER A 337 -10.69 3.84 -16.47
CA SER A 337 -9.77 3.93 -17.61
C SER A 337 -10.50 4.12 -18.92
N GLN A 338 -11.59 3.39 -19.13
CA GLN A 338 -12.40 3.57 -20.34
C GLN A 338 -13.06 4.94 -20.39
N LEU A 339 -13.63 5.42 -19.26
CA LEU A 339 -14.22 6.77 -19.19
C LEU A 339 -13.19 7.86 -19.49
N PHE A 340 -11.96 7.73 -18.98
CA PHE A 340 -10.88 8.67 -19.28
C PHE A 340 -10.47 8.66 -20.75
N ILE A 341 -10.30 7.48 -21.34
CA ILE A 341 -10.00 7.33 -22.78
C ILE A 341 -11.08 7.97 -23.64
N ASP A 342 -12.34 7.67 -23.36
CA ASP A 342 -13.48 8.20 -24.11
C ASP A 342 -13.58 9.72 -23.97
N TYR A 343 -13.38 10.25 -22.75
CA TYR A 343 -13.40 11.68 -22.51
C TYR A 343 -12.28 12.41 -23.25
N ILE A 344 -11.03 11.96 -23.13
CA ILE A 344 -9.90 12.59 -23.82
C ILE A 344 -10.11 12.54 -25.34
N ASN A 345 -10.58 11.43 -25.90
CA ASN A 345 -10.88 11.32 -27.32
C ASN A 345 -12.03 12.25 -27.75
N SER A 346 -13.04 12.44 -26.89
CA SER A 346 -14.20 13.30 -27.18
C SER A 346 -13.85 14.79 -27.23
N ILE A 347 -12.85 15.22 -26.46
CA ILE A 347 -12.39 16.62 -26.41
C ILE A 347 -11.15 16.87 -27.29
N ALA A 348 -10.59 15.82 -27.89
CA ALA A 348 -9.43 15.93 -28.76
C ALA A 348 -9.82 16.64 -30.08
N PRO A 349 -9.08 17.67 -30.50
CA PRO A 349 -9.36 18.35 -31.72
C PRO A 349 -8.92 17.51 -32.95
N GLU A 350 -9.66 17.60 -34.08
CA GLU A 350 -9.42 16.80 -35.28
C GLU A 350 -8.05 17.02 -35.95
N TYR A 351 -7.37 18.11 -35.62
CA TYR A 351 -6.07 18.46 -36.23
C TYR A 351 -4.86 17.78 -35.56
N VAL A 352 -5.09 16.90 -34.54
CA VAL A 352 -4.07 16.03 -33.93
C VAL A 352 -4.60 14.61 -33.80
N GLN A 353 -3.69 13.66 -33.63
CA GLN A 353 -4.03 12.31 -33.18
C GLN A 353 -3.71 12.17 -31.69
N VAL A 354 -4.65 11.64 -30.95
CA VAL A 354 -4.45 11.38 -29.50
C VAL A 354 -4.57 9.89 -29.26
N LYS A 355 -3.62 9.36 -28.46
CA LYS A 355 -3.64 7.98 -27.99
C LYS A 355 -3.50 7.99 -26.48
N VAL A 356 -4.43 7.36 -25.79
CA VAL A 356 -4.34 7.10 -24.34
C VAL A 356 -4.08 5.62 -24.14
N THR A 357 -3.01 5.30 -23.42
CA THR A 357 -2.62 3.91 -23.14
C THR A 357 -2.75 3.67 -21.64
N PRO A 358 -3.68 2.81 -21.17
CA PRO A 358 -3.74 2.43 -19.77
C PRO A 358 -2.49 1.61 -19.40
N MET A 359 -1.98 1.80 -18.19
CA MET A 359 -0.79 1.14 -17.69
C MET A 359 -1.15 0.15 -16.57
N HIS A 360 -1.29 0.62 -15.34
CA HIS A 360 -1.65 -0.21 -14.20
C HIS A 360 -2.71 0.49 -13.35
N GLY A 361 -3.38 -0.27 -12.50
CA GLY A 361 -4.41 0.25 -11.60
C GLY A 361 -4.85 -0.79 -10.58
N GLY A 362 -5.74 -0.39 -9.72
CA GLY A 362 -6.39 -1.21 -8.71
C GLY A 362 -7.46 -0.41 -7.99
N GLU A 363 -8.44 -1.10 -7.43
CA GLU A 363 -9.56 -0.48 -6.74
C GLU A 363 -9.14 0.08 -5.37
N GLY A 364 -9.93 1.01 -4.85
CA GLY A 364 -9.86 1.42 -3.45
C GLY A 364 -10.53 0.37 -2.55
N TYR A 365 -10.17 0.42 -1.28
CA TYR A 365 -10.69 -0.51 -0.28
C TYR A 365 -11.30 0.24 0.91
N VAL A 366 -12.36 -0.33 1.52
CA VAL A 366 -12.89 0.12 2.81
C VAL A 366 -13.25 -1.07 3.70
N CYS A 367 -12.77 -1.02 4.94
CA CYS A 367 -13.11 -1.96 6.01
C CYS A 367 -14.24 -1.37 6.84
N PRO A 368 -15.42 -2.01 6.93
CA PRO A 368 -16.48 -1.56 7.81
C PRO A 368 -16.04 -1.65 9.28
N ILE A 369 -16.18 -0.56 10.02
CA ILE A 369 -15.86 -0.52 11.46
C ILE A 369 -16.80 -1.39 12.31
N SER A 370 -17.96 -1.79 11.77
CA SER A 370 -18.89 -2.73 12.37
C SER A 370 -18.47 -4.20 12.23
N LEU A 371 -17.44 -4.49 11.43
CA LEU A 371 -16.95 -5.86 11.24
C LEU A 371 -16.45 -6.42 12.58
N PRO A 372 -16.85 -7.64 13.01
CA PRO A 372 -16.38 -8.22 14.26
C PRO A 372 -14.84 -8.27 14.39
N ALA A 373 -14.14 -8.55 13.29
CA ALA A 373 -12.70 -8.54 13.24
C ALA A 373 -12.09 -7.14 13.45
N TYR A 374 -12.72 -6.08 12.88
CA TYR A 374 -12.29 -4.71 13.16
C TYR A 374 -12.47 -4.36 14.64
N GLN A 375 -13.58 -4.76 15.25
CA GLN A 375 -13.83 -4.52 16.68
C GLN A 375 -12.85 -5.27 17.57
N ALA A 376 -12.44 -6.48 17.17
CA ALA A 376 -11.38 -7.22 17.86
C ALA A 376 -10.02 -6.50 17.75
N ALA A 377 -9.69 -5.98 16.58
CA ALA A 377 -8.49 -5.17 16.36
C ALA A 377 -8.51 -3.87 17.19
N GLU A 378 -9.65 -3.17 17.24
CA GLU A 378 -9.84 -1.98 18.08
C GLU A 378 -9.59 -2.28 19.56
N LYS A 379 -10.10 -3.41 20.07
CA LYS A 379 -9.83 -3.86 21.45
C LYS A 379 -8.34 -4.15 21.66
N GLY A 380 -7.69 -4.81 20.69
CA GLY A 380 -6.26 -5.12 20.73
C GLY A 380 -5.41 -3.87 20.86
N PHE A 381 -5.66 -2.88 19.97
CA PHE A 381 -4.97 -1.59 20.05
C PHE A 381 -5.27 -0.83 21.36
N THR A 382 -6.53 -0.82 21.77
CA THR A 382 -6.91 -0.16 23.04
C THR A 382 -6.15 -0.76 24.23
N LYS A 383 -5.99 -2.08 24.26
CA LYS A 383 -5.25 -2.78 25.31
C LYS A 383 -3.76 -2.47 25.29
N ALA A 384 -3.14 -2.59 24.11
CA ALA A 384 -1.70 -2.43 23.94
C ALA A 384 -1.24 -0.98 24.13
N PHE A 385 -2.01 -0.02 23.63
CA PHE A 385 -1.65 1.40 23.63
C PHE A 385 -2.32 2.21 24.76
N GLY A 386 -3.27 1.62 25.50
CA GLY A 386 -4.01 2.32 26.55
C GLY A 386 -5.00 3.37 26.05
N LYS A 387 -5.20 3.46 24.73
CA LYS A 387 -6.09 4.44 24.08
C LYS A 387 -6.84 3.74 22.95
N LYS A 388 -8.09 4.13 22.72
CA LYS A 388 -8.85 3.70 21.56
C LYS A 388 -8.18 4.23 20.29
N PRO A 389 -7.91 3.38 19.28
CA PRO A 389 -7.32 3.82 18.03
C PRO A 389 -8.29 4.68 17.23
N LEU A 390 -7.77 5.64 16.48
CA LEU A 390 -8.54 6.39 15.49
C LEU A 390 -8.74 5.54 14.24
N ALA A 391 -9.95 5.56 13.70
CA ALA A 391 -10.23 4.99 12.39
C ALA A 391 -9.77 5.99 11.32
N VAL A 392 -8.86 5.58 10.44
CA VAL A 392 -8.27 6.47 9.44
C VAL A 392 -8.33 5.87 8.05
N ARG A 393 -8.60 6.69 7.03
CA ARG A 393 -8.36 6.32 5.64
C ARG A 393 -7.01 6.85 5.19
N ARG A 394 -6.34 6.07 4.34
CA ARG A 394 -5.03 6.41 3.78
C ARG A 394 -5.13 6.74 2.30
N GLY A 395 -4.27 7.65 1.86
CA GLY A 395 -4.21 8.06 0.45
C GLY A 395 -3.45 7.09 -0.46
N GLY A 396 -2.62 6.23 0.12
CA GLY A 396 -1.89 5.21 -0.60
C GLY A 396 -2.78 4.06 -1.06
N SER A 397 -2.27 3.26 -1.99
CA SER A 397 -2.94 2.08 -2.53
C SER A 397 -2.11 0.85 -2.20
N ILE A 398 -2.76 -0.20 -1.75
CA ILE A 398 -2.21 -1.56 -1.64
C ILE A 398 -3.13 -2.44 -2.50
N PRO A 399 -2.82 -2.61 -3.78
CA PRO A 399 -3.74 -3.23 -4.74
C PRO A 399 -4.21 -4.62 -4.34
N ILE A 400 -3.35 -5.40 -3.69
CA ILE A 400 -3.69 -6.77 -3.27
C ILE A 400 -4.85 -6.82 -2.28
N ILE A 401 -5.07 -5.79 -1.48
CA ILE A 401 -6.17 -5.75 -0.51
C ILE A 401 -7.52 -5.73 -1.23
N SER A 402 -7.66 -4.96 -2.30
CA SER A 402 -8.86 -4.95 -3.13
C SER A 402 -8.99 -6.24 -3.95
N ASP A 403 -7.89 -6.82 -4.38
CA ASP A 403 -7.89 -8.10 -5.10
C ASP A 403 -8.35 -9.27 -4.21
N PHE A 404 -7.97 -9.31 -2.96
CA PHE A 404 -8.50 -10.27 -1.99
C PHE A 404 -10.02 -10.17 -1.87
N GLU A 405 -10.55 -8.96 -1.72
CA GLU A 405 -12.01 -8.77 -1.68
C GLU A 405 -12.67 -9.19 -2.98
N ARG A 406 -12.13 -8.78 -4.12
CA ARG A 406 -12.67 -9.09 -5.45
C ARG A 406 -12.62 -10.58 -5.79
N ILE A 407 -11.54 -11.28 -5.44
CA ILE A 407 -11.30 -12.68 -5.81
C ILE A 407 -11.87 -13.66 -4.80
N LEU A 408 -11.66 -13.41 -3.50
CA LEU A 408 -12.09 -14.30 -2.42
C LEU A 408 -13.40 -13.89 -1.76
N GLY A 409 -13.85 -12.65 -1.92
CA GLY A 409 -15.04 -12.11 -1.24
C GLY A 409 -14.82 -11.86 0.26
N ILE A 410 -13.57 -11.72 0.70
CA ILE A 410 -13.19 -11.64 2.11
C ILE A 410 -12.74 -10.21 2.45
N LYS A 411 -13.24 -9.68 3.57
CA LYS A 411 -12.80 -8.37 4.08
C LYS A 411 -11.46 -8.46 4.80
N THR A 412 -10.67 -7.40 4.68
CA THR A 412 -9.34 -7.27 5.29
C THR A 412 -9.38 -6.27 6.45
N VAL A 413 -8.75 -6.61 7.57
CA VAL A 413 -8.47 -5.69 8.67
C VAL A 413 -6.99 -5.32 8.63
N LEU A 414 -6.70 -4.03 8.62
CA LEU A 414 -5.35 -3.48 8.54
C LEU A 414 -4.87 -3.04 9.92
N MET A 415 -3.98 -3.84 10.51
CA MET A 415 -3.39 -3.62 11.85
C MET A 415 -1.91 -3.27 11.72
N GLY A 416 -1.58 -2.12 11.11
CA GLY A 416 -0.20 -1.68 10.94
C GLY A 416 0.37 -1.05 12.21
N PHE A 417 1.69 -1.22 12.39
CA PHE A 417 2.46 -0.73 13.53
C PHE A 417 3.63 0.16 13.11
N GLY A 418 3.85 0.32 11.81
CA GLY A 418 4.85 1.23 11.26
C GLY A 418 4.57 2.70 11.61
N LEU A 419 5.59 3.52 11.54
CA LEU A 419 5.53 4.97 11.77
C LEU A 419 6.17 5.69 10.58
N GLU A 420 5.77 6.94 10.32
CA GLU A 420 6.41 7.76 9.29
C GLU A 420 7.93 7.90 9.51
N ALA A 421 8.36 7.91 10.79
CA ALA A 421 9.77 7.99 11.17
C ALA A 421 10.58 6.72 10.86
N ASP A 422 9.93 5.62 10.48
CA ASP A 422 10.58 4.36 10.16
C ASP A 422 11.29 4.41 8.80
N ALA A 423 10.96 5.40 7.97
CA ALA A 423 11.64 5.72 6.72
C ALA A 423 11.70 4.52 5.75
N ILE A 424 10.58 3.78 5.63
CA ILE A 424 10.44 2.69 4.65
C ILE A 424 10.84 3.15 3.25
N HIS A 425 11.38 2.26 2.42
CA HIS A 425 11.90 2.51 1.08
C HIS A 425 13.08 3.50 1.02
N SER A 426 13.56 4.00 2.16
CA SER A 426 14.68 4.95 2.25
C SER A 426 15.91 4.31 2.92
N PRO A 427 17.12 4.86 2.72
CA PRO A 427 18.26 4.52 3.54
C PRO A 427 17.98 4.78 5.03
N ASN A 428 18.50 3.93 5.90
CA ASN A 428 18.29 3.96 7.34
C ASN A 428 16.81 3.66 7.74
N GLU A 429 16.15 2.79 7.01
CA GLU A 429 14.91 2.19 7.48
C GLU A 429 15.11 1.62 8.88
N SER A 430 14.08 1.76 9.71
CA SER A 430 14.15 1.27 11.08
C SER A 430 12.78 0.95 11.61
N PHE A 431 12.70 0.07 12.60
CA PHE A 431 11.45 -0.27 13.27
C PHE A 431 11.56 -0.10 14.78
N SER A 432 10.56 0.51 15.41
CA SER A 432 10.55 0.75 16.86
C SER A 432 10.35 -0.55 17.63
N LEU A 433 11.25 -0.84 18.59
CA LEU A 433 11.09 -1.98 19.51
C LEU A 433 9.81 -1.87 20.38
N ASP A 434 9.40 -0.65 20.73
CA ASP A 434 8.16 -0.43 21.46
C ASP A 434 6.94 -0.77 20.60
N MET A 435 6.95 -0.39 19.32
CA MET A 435 5.90 -0.75 18.37
C MET A 435 5.86 -2.26 18.11
N PHE A 436 7.03 -2.90 17.99
CA PHE A 436 7.12 -4.35 17.87
C PHE A 436 6.48 -5.07 19.07
N ARG A 437 6.80 -4.67 20.30
CA ARG A 437 6.22 -5.25 21.52
C ARG A 437 4.72 -5.01 21.63
N LYS A 438 4.29 -3.76 21.44
CA LYS A 438 2.87 -3.38 21.47
C LYS A 438 2.09 -4.04 20.32
N GLY A 439 2.72 -4.23 19.18
CA GLY A 439 2.14 -4.95 18.05
C GLY A 439 1.82 -6.40 18.41
N ILE A 440 2.77 -7.13 19.00
CA ILE A 440 2.52 -8.49 19.46
C ILE A 440 1.37 -8.52 20.47
N GLU A 441 1.37 -7.60 21.47
CA GLU A 441 0.27 -7.51 22.46
C GLU A 441 -1.08 -7.24 21.77
N ALA A 442 -1.14 -6.31 20.83
CA ALA A 442 -2.37 -5.96 20.11
C ALA A 442 -2.91 -7.12 19.27
N VAL A 443 -2.04 -7.84 18.58
CA VAL A 443 -2.44 -8.99 17.74
C VAL A 443 -2.84 -10.19 18.60
N VAL A 444 -2.18 -10.44 19.75
CA VAL A 444 -2.62 -11.44 20.72
C VAL A 444 -4.03 -11.13 21.21
N GLU A 445 -4.29 -9.88 21.59
CA GLU A 445 -5.62 -9.45 22.02
C GLU A 445 -6.66 -9.55 20.89
N PHE A 446 -6.27 -9.29 19.64
CA PHE A 446 -7.12 -9.57 18.48
C PHE A 446 -7.53 -11.04 18.45
N HIS A 447 -6.59 -11.98 18.48
CA HIS A 447 -6.88 -13.42 18.47
C HIS A 447 -7.76 -13.87 19.63
N MET A 448 -7.59 -13.28 20.81
CA MET A 448 -8.38 -13.59 22.01
C MET A 448 -9.81 -13.03 21.96
N ASN A 449 -10.05 -11.93 21.24
CA ASN A 449 -11.33 -11.24 21.16
C ASN A 449 -12.09 -11.50 19.86
N TYR A 450 -11.44 -12.06 18.84
CA TYR A 450 -12.10 -12.38 17.59
C TYR A 450 -12.95 -13.64 17.76
N SER A 451 -14.25 -13.48 17.66
CA SER A 451 -15.23 -14.54 17.52
C SER A 451 -16.29 -14.05 16.53
N LYS A 452 -16.74 -14.95 15.67
CA LYS A 452 -17.80 -14.67 14.72
C LYS A 452 -19.15 -14.54 15.42
#